data_9d2015ff2d0754f88fda18f03abc143e
#
_entry.id   9d2015ff2d0754f88fda18f03abc143e
#
_cell.length_a   1.000
_cell.length_b   1.000
_cell.length_c   1.000
_cell.angle_alpha   90.00
_cell.angle_beta   90.00
_cell.angle_gamma   90.00
#
_symmetry.space_group_name_H-M   'P 1'
#
loop_
_entity.id
_entity.type
_entity.pdbx_description
1 polymer ?
#
loop_
_entity_poly.entity_id
_entity_poly.type
_entity_poly.pdbx_seq_one_letter_code
_entity_poly.pdbx_strand_id
1 'polypeptide(L)'
;MPPPIREQIAEHAREELPNESCGLLLLEDGQAVEYVRAENADASPYRFTLYLDPIRWSEIELDQAVVHSHVSAPPRPSRTDVENIGLWQGRPYLIYSIARDELAAWTIEDGSIEPLQLG
;
A
#
# COMPACT_ATOMS: atom_id res chain seq x y z
N MET A 1 -4.58 10.21 8.74
CA MET A 1 -3.77 8.98 9.02
C MET A 1 -3.13 9.09 10.40
N PRO A 2 -3.45 8.20 11.33
CA PRO A 2 -2.82 8.22 12.66
C PRO A 2 -1.30 8.08 12.57
N PRO A 3 -0.54 8.93 13.28
CA PRO A 3 0.93 8.87 13.22
C PRO A 3 1.54 7.50 13.51
N PRO A 4 1.05 6.71 14.49
CA PRO A 4 1.62 5.38 14.73
C PRO A 4 1.49 4.44 13.53
N ILE A 5 0.40 4.53 12.79
CA ILE A 5 0.16 3.69 11.60
C ILE A 5 1.11 4.11 10.48
N ARG A 6 1.25 5.41 10.25
CA ARG A 6 2.19 5.93 9.26
C ARG A 6 3.61 5.49 9.57
N GLU A 7 3.98 5.53 10.85
CA GLU A 7 5.32 5.09 11.26
C GLU A 7 5.54 3.60 11.02
N GLN A 8 4.53 2.77 11.24
CA GLN A 8 4.61 1.34 10.95
C GLN A 8 4.82 1.08 9.46
N ILE A 9 4.14 1.83 8.61
CA ILE A 9 4.30 1.73 7.15
C ILE A 9 5.73 2.09 6.75
N ALA A 10 6.24 3.22 7.27
CA ALA A 10 7.59 3.70 6.97
C ALA A 10 8.65 2.71 7.46
N GLU A 11 8.49 2.18 8.67
CA GLU A 11 9.41 1.20 9.24
C GLU A 11 9.45 -0.07 8.42
N HIS A 12 8.29 -0.60 8.03
CA HIS A 12 8.20 -1.79 7.18
C HIS A 12 8.90 -1.56 5.84
N ALA A 13 8.69 -0.39 5.23
CA ALA A 13 9.32 -0.04 3.97
C ALA A 13 10.84 -0.06 4.07
N ARG A 14 11.38 0.50 5.15
CA ARG A 14 12.83 0.52 5.37
C ARG A 14 13.40 -0.87 5.63
N GLU A 15 12.68 -1.71 6.37
CA GLU A 15 13.11 -3.07 6.68
C GLU A 15 13.16 -3.97 5.44
N GLU A 16 12.30 -3.72 4.46
CA GLU A 16 12.21 -4.54 3.25
C GLU A 16 13.21 -4.14 2.17
N LEU A 17 13.96 -3.05 2.35
CA LEU A 17 14.97 -2.66 1.37
C LEU A 17 15.91 -3.81 1.03
N PRO A 18 16.29 -3.99 -0.23
CA PRO A 18 16.06 -3.13 -1.39
C PRO A 18 14.74 -3.34 -2.11
N ASN A 19 13.85 -4.17 -1.58
CA ASN A 19 12.58 -4.51 -2.22
C ASN A 19 11.47 -3.56 -1.79
N GLU A 20 10.42 -3.46 -2.59
CA GLU A 20 9.19 -2.78 -2.18
C GLU A 20 8.52 -3.57 -1.07
N SER A 21 8.04 -2.87 -0.05
CA SER A 21 7.18 -3.46 0.97
C SER A 21 5.73 -3.40 0.50
N CYS A 22 4.88 -4.26 1.06
CA CYS A 22 3.44 -4.14 0.85
C CYS A 22 2.69 -4.62 2.08
N GLY A 23 1.46 -4.15 2.20
CA GLY A 23 0.60 -4.50 3.32
C GLY A 23 -0.82 -4.01 3.10
N LEU A 24 -1.66 -4.28 4.08
CA LEU A 24 -3.04 -3.86 4.09
C LEU A 24 -3.26 -2.79 5.14
N LEU A 25 -4.01 -1.77 4.77
CA LEU A 25 -4.50 -0.78 5.70
C LEU A 25 -5.97 -1.11 5.96
N LEU A 26 -6.31 -1.40 7.21
CA LEU A 26 -7.68 -1.71 7.57
C LEU A 26 -8.40 -0.42 7.90
N LEU A 27 -9.60 -0.28 7.33
CA LEU A 27 -10.38 0.95 7.42
C LEU A 27 -11.69 0.68 8.16
N GLU A 28 -12.03 1.58 9.07
CA GLU A 28 -13.33 1.62 9.73
C GLU A 28 -13.92 2.99 9.48
N ASP A 29 -15.08 3.03 8.84
CA ASP A 29 -15.74 4.29 8.44
C ASP A 29 -14.79 5.22 7.66
N GLY A 30 -13.97 4.63 6.78
CA GLY A 30 -13.04 5.38 5.94
C GLY A 30 -11.77 5.83 6.63
N GLN A 31 -11.58 5.46 7.90
CA GLN A 31 -10.39 5.85 8.66
C GLN A 31 -9.48 4.66 8.94
N ALA A 32 -8.18 4.88 8.82
CA ALA A 32 -7.19 3.84 9.08
C ALA A 32 -7.15 3.48 10.56
N VAL A 33 -7.29 2.20 10.87
CA VAL A 33 -7.25 1.70 12.25
C VAL A 33 -6.15 0.69 12.50
N GLU A 34 -5.63 0.04 11.45
CA GLU A 34 -4.56 -0.96 11.60
C GLU A 34 -3.79 -1.11 10.30
N TYR A 35 -2.46 -1.32 10.40
CA TYR A 35 -1.63 -1.71 9.28
C TYR A 35 -1.21 -3.16 9.46
N VAL A 36 -1.46 -4.00 8.45
CA VAL A 36 -1.11 -5.41 8.44
C VAL A 36 0.01 -5.62 7.43
N ARG A 37 1.20 -6.01 7.92
CA ARG A 37 2.33 -6.32 7.04
C ARG A 37 2.00 -7.54 6.20
N ALA A 38 2.33 -7.48 4.91
CA ALA A 38 2.25 -8.61 4.02
C ALA A 38 3.61 -8.86 3.40
N GLU A 39 3.72 -9.94 2.64
CA GLU A 39 4.95 -10.29 1.95
C GLU A 39 4.85 -9.85 0.49
N ASN A 40 5.93 -9.27 -0.03
CA ASN A 40 6.05 -9.02 -1.46
C ASN A 40 6.59 -10.29 -2.12
N ALA A 41 5.71 -11.08 -2.72
CA ALA A 41 6.06 -12.34 -3.34
C ALA A 41 6.99 -12.19 -4.55
N ASP A 42 7.01 -11.00 -5.17
CA ASP A 42 7.93 -10.72 -6.28
C ASP A 42 9.34 -10.42 -5.82
N ALA A 43 9.52 -10.06 -4.56
CA ALA A 43 10.81 -9.68 -3.99
C ALA A 43 11.57 -8.72 -4.93
N SER A 44 10.91 -7.64 -5.35
CA SER A 44 11.41 -6.72 -6.37
C SER A 44 11.46 -5.28 -5.83
N PRO A 45 12.47 -4.47 -6.24
CA PRO A 45 12.49 -3.05 -5.93
C PRO A 45 11.58 -2.20 -6.83
N TYR A 46 10.87 -2.81 -7.80
CA TYR A 46 10.10 -2.09 -8.82
C TYR A 46 8.63 -2.46 -8.88
N ARG A 47 8.22 -3.54 -8.22
CA ARG A 47 6.84 -4.01 -8.25
C ARG A 47 6.57 -4.87 -7.03
N PHE A 48 5.29 -5.17 -6.80
CA PHE A 48 4.90 -6.06 -5.71
C PHE A 48 3.74 -6.97 -6.12
N THR A 49 3.72 -8.15 -5.51
CA THR A 49 2.56 -9.04 -5.48
C THR A 49 2.31 -9.32 -4.01
N LEU A 50 1.18 -8.84 -3.49
CA LEU A 50 0.87 -8.96 -2.07
C LEU A 50 0.50 -10.39 -1.73
N TYR A 51 1.24 -10.98 -0.81
CA TYR A 51 0.91 -12.27 -0.23
C TYR A 51 0.61 -12.11 1.26
N LEU A 52 -0.52 -12.65 1.67
CA LEU A 52 -0.90 -12.74 3.07
C LEU A 52 -1.45 -14.14 3.31
N ASP A 53 -1.07 -14.75 4.43
CA ASP A 53 -1.54 -16.08 4.81
C ASP A 53 -3.07 -16.15 4.69
N PRO A 54 -3.62 -17.19 4.02
CA PRO A 54 -5.07 -17.30 3.83
C PRO A 54 -5.87 -17.30 5.12
N ILE A 55 -5.32 -17.84 6.21
CA ILE A 55 -5.98 -17.82 7.52
C ILE A 55 -6.09 -16.39 8.02
N ARG A 56 -5.00 -15.61 7.88
CA ARG A 56 -5.00 -14.21 8.26
C ARG A 56 -6.01 -13.41 7.43
N TRP A 57 -6.08 -13.66 6.12
CA TRP A 57 -7.07 -13.04 5.24
C TRP A 57 -8.50 -13.29 5.75
N SER A 58 -8.79 -14.54 6.13
CA SER A 58 -10.12 -14.94 6.56
C SER A 58 -10.56 -14.27 7.87
N GLU A 59 -9.60 -13.79 8.66
CA GLU A 59 -9.88 -13.11 9.93
C GLU A 59 -10.18 -11.61 9.75
N ILE A 60 -9.90 -11.04 8.58
CA ILE A 60 -10.09 -9.62 8.34
C ILE A 60 -11.55 -9.34 7.95
N GLU A 61 -12.23 -8.54 8.77
CA GLU A 61 -13.64 -8.18 8.55
C GLU A 61 -13.81 -6.73 8.11
N LEU A 62 -12.82 -5.89 8.34
CA LEU A 62 -12.87 -4.46 7.96
C LEU A 62 -12.55 -4.26 6.49
N ASP A 63 -12.94 -3.10 5.95
CA ASP A 63 -12.56 -2.67 4.62
C ASP A 63 -11.04 -2.56 4.52
N GLN A 64 -10.52 -2.77 3.32
CA GLN A 64 -9.09 -2.84 3.09
C GLN A 64 -8.63 -1.88 2.01
N ALA A 65 -7.51 -1.22 2.26
CA ALA A 65 -6.73 -0.54 1.25
C ALA A 65 -5.39 -1.26 1.13
N VAL A 66 -4.75 -1.14 -0.02
CA VAL A 66 -3.40 -1.67 -0.19
C VAL A 66 -2.38 -0.56 0.01
N VAL A 67 -1.26 -0.91 0.62
CA VAL A 67 -0.12 -0.01 0.82
C VAL A 67 1.11 -0.68 0.25
N HIS A 68 1.91 0.06 -0.52
CA HIS A 68 3.22 -0.42 -0.92
C HIS A 68 4.21 0.73 -0.91
N SER A 69 5.51 0.40 -0.95
CA SER A 69 6.55 1.41 -0.97
C SER A 69 7.16 1.57 -2.36
N HIS A 70 7.61 2.79 -2.64
CA HIS A 70 8.54 3.06 -3.74
C HIS A 70 9.90 3.33 -3.12
N VAL A 71 10.93 2.64 -3.62
CA VAL A 71 12.28 2.76 -3.05
C VAL A 71 12.89 4.12 -3.38
N SER A 72 12.82 4.54 -4.63
CA SER A 72 13.44 5.80 -5.09
C SER A 72 12.48 6.75 -5.80
N ALA A 73 11.34 6.26 -6.27
CA ALA A 73 10.36 7.06 -7.01
C ALA A 73 9.47 7.88 -6.07
N PRO A 74 8.80 8.93 -6.57
CA PRO A 74 7.83 9.68 -5.77
C PRO A 74 6.62 8.82 -5.43
N PRO A 75 5.79 9.25 -4.44
CA PRO A 75 4.63 8.47 -3.99
C PRO A 75 3.44 8.63 -4.94
N ARG A 76 3.66 8.31 -6.19
CA ARG A 76 2.67 8.38 -7.27
C ARG A 76 2.63 7.06 -8.01
N PRO A 77 1.43 6.56 -8.40
CA PRO A 77 1.35 5.30 -9.14
C PRO A 77 2.24 5.31 -10.39
N SER A 78 3.05 4.27 -10.51
CA SER A 78 3.88 4.05 -11.69
C SER A 78 3.04 3.38 -12.77
N ARG A 79 3.60 3.29 -13.98
CA ARG A 79 2.95 2.53 -15.07
C ARG A 79 2.74 1.07 -14.66
N THR A 80 3.73 0.50 -14.00
CA THR A 80 3.64 -0.88 -13.49
C THR A 80 2.49 -1.01 -12.49
N ASP A 81 2.32 -0.05 -11.58
CA ASP A 81 1.21 -0.05 -10.62
C ASP A 81 -0.14 -0.06 -11.34
N VAL A 82 -0.30 0.79 -12.35
CA VAL A 82 -1.57 0.86 -13.10
C VAL A 82 -1.84 -0.44 -13.84
N GLU A 83 -0.82 -1.01 -14.48
CA GLU A 83 -0.97 -2.25 -15.24
C GLU A 83 -1.31 -3.46 -14.36
N ASN A 84 -0.85 -3.45 -13.11
CA ASN A 84 -1.03 -4.57 -12.18
C ASN A 84 -2.02 -4.29 -11.05
N ILE A 85 -2.92 -3.33 -11.24
CA ILE A 85 -3.85 -2.91 -10.19
C ILE A 85 -4.76 -4.05 -9.68
N GLY A 86 -5.23 -4.92 -10.57
CA GLY A 86 -5.97 -6.13 -10.20
C GLY A 86 -7.15 -5.86 -9.27
N LEU A 87 -7.16 -6.56 -8.12
CA LEU A 87 -8.24 -6.48 -7.14
C LEU A 87 -8.37 -5.11 -6.48
N TRP A 88 -7.35 -4.27 -6.56
CA TRP A 88 -7.33 -2.98 -5.87
C TRP A 88 -7.94 -1.86 -6.67
N GLN A 89 -8.43 -2.17 -7.87
CA GLN A 89 -9.08 -1.19 -8.74
C GLN A 89 -10.26 -0.55 -8.01
N GLY A 90 -10.30 0.80 -8.00
CA GLY A 90 -11.36 1.55 -7.34
C GLY A 90 -11.25 1.64 -5.82
N ARG A 91 -10.27 0.97 -5.21
CA ARG A 91 -10.04 1.00 -3.77
C ARG A 91 -8.91 1.97 -3.43
N PRO A 92 -8.81 2.42 -2.17
CA PRO A 92 -7.67 3.23 -1.77
C PRO A 92 -6.36 2.50 -2.01
N TYR A 93 -5.44 3.20 -2.65
CA TYR A 93 -4.14 2.68 -3.07
C TYR A 93 -3.08 3.63 -2.55
N LEU A 94 -2.32 3.20 -1.54
CA LEU A 94 -1.37 4.05 -0.85
C LEU A 94 0.05 3.71 -1.25
N ILE A 95 0.86 4.75 -1.39
CA ILE A 95 2.28 4.61 -1.75
C ILE A 95 3.10 5.42 -0.78
N TYR A 96 4.07 4.76 -0.15
CA TYR A 96 5.07 5.43 0.68
C TYR A 96 6.39 5.51 -0.07
N SER A 97 6.88 6.72 -0.31
CA SER A 97 8.19 6.94 -0.93
C SER A 97 9.26 7.01 0.14
N ILE A 98 10.18 6.05 0.14
CA ILE A 98 11.31 6.05 1.08
C ILE A 98 12.20 7.25 0.82
N ALA A 99 12.51 7.52 -0.45
CA ALA A 99 13.41 8.61 -0.82
C ALA A 99 12.92 9.98 -0.38
N ARG A 100 11.59 10.18 -0.34
CA ARG A 100 10.99 11.47 0.00
C ARG A 100 10.37 11.51 1.38
N ASP A 101 10.24 10.36 2.05
CA ASP A 101 9.51 10.24 3.30
C ASP A 101 8.10 10.84 3.19
N GLU A 102 7.41 10.47 2.12
CA GLU A 102 6.05 10.94 1.84
C GLU A 102 5.11 9.77 1.63
N LEU A 103 3.90 9.89 2.17
CA LEU A 103 2.83 8.92 1.98
C LEU A 103 1.69 9.61 1.24
N ALA A 104 1.23 9.01 0.15
CA ALA A 104 0.12 9.54 -0.63
C ALA A 104 -0.90 8.45 -0.93
N ALA A 105 -2.15 8.84 -1.05
CA ALA A 105 -3.25 7.94 -1.36
C ALA A 105 -3.87 8.29 -2.70
N TRP A 106 -4.28 7.26 -3.42
CA TRP A 106 -4.81 7.35 -4.78
C TRP A 106 -5.95 6.38 -4.97
N THR A 107 -6.72 6.57 -6.03
CA THR A 107 -7.56 5.53 -6.61
C THR A 107 -7.15 5.33 -8.05
N ILE A 108 -7.15 4.09 -8.50
CA ILE A 108 -6.83 3.71 -9.88
C ILE A 108 -8.02 2.92 -10.39
N GLU A 109 -8.67 3.42 -11.44
CA GLU A 109 -9.84 2.77 -12.01
C GLU A 109 -9.86 2.99 -13.52
N ASP A 110 -9.92 1.90 -14.27
CA ASP A 110 -9.90 1.93 -15.73
C ASP A 110 -8.75 2.75 -16.31
N GLY A 111 -7.57 2.65 -15.67
CA GLY A 111 -6.38 3.37 -16.08
C GLY A 111 -6.33 4.83 -15.62
N SER A 112 -7.38 5.34 -14.98
CA SER A 112 -7.43 6.70 -14.47
C SER A 112 -6.90 6.76 -13.04
N ILE A 113 -5.99 7.71 -12.79
CA ILE A 113 -5.35 7.91 -11.49
C ILE A 113 -5.91 9.18 -10.88
N GLU A 114 -6.49 9.07 -9.68
CA GLU A 114 -7.04 10.21 -8.95
C GLU A 114 -6.44 10.28 -7.54
N PRO A 115 -6.05 11.47 -7.06
CA PRO A 115 -5.60 11.60 -5.68
C PRO A 115 -6.78 11.39 -4.72
N LEU A 116 -6.47 10.81 -3.56
CA LEU A 116 -7.45 10.51 -2.53
C LEU A 116 -6.93 11.02 -1.19
N GLN A 117 -7.81 11.65 -0.41
CA GLN A 117 -7.48 12.02 0.96
C GLN A 117 -8.07 11.00 1.93
N LEU A 118 -7.21 10.41 2.76
CA LEU A 118 -7.64 9.58 3.88
C LEU A 118 -7.56 10.41 5.14
N GLY A 119 -8.68 10.44 5.84
CA GLY A 119 -8.86 11.28 7.02
C GLY A 119 -7.88 11.12 8.16
#